data_d1ffcc08a93716b7259a384e48ef38aa
#
_entry.id   d1ffcc08a93716b7259a384e48ef38aa
#
_cell.length_a   1.000
_cell.length_b   1.000
_cell.length_c   1.000
_cell.angle_alpha   90.00
_cell.angle_beta   90.00
_cell.angle_gamma   90.00
#
_symmetry.space_group_name_H-M   'P 1'
#
loop_
_entity.id
_entity.type
_entity.pdbx_description
1 polymer ?
#
loop_
_entity_poly.entity_id
_entity_poly.type
_entity_poly.pdbx_seq_one_letter_code
_entity_poly.pdbx_strand_id
1 'polypeptide(L)'
;MGVPLLDEGWEALPVGKGEVLRTGDDVLMVGYGTMVSPALQAAEILSEHGIEATVVNARFVKPLDEALIMPLARRIGKVVTLEEGCLQGGFGSAVMESLMDAGVCVPVKRIGIPDVLVD
;
A
#
# COMPACT_ATOMS: atom_id res chain seq x y z
N MET A 1 17.21 -25.50 13.46
CA MET A 1 15.83 -25.59 13.06
C MET A 1 15.21 -24.20 12.95
N GLY A 2 14.59 -23.91 11.81
CA GLY A 2 14.05 -22.59 11.57
C GLY A 2 12.65 -22.35 12.16
N VAL A 3 12.04 -23.41 12.68
CA VAL A 3 10.64 -23.32 13.09
C VAL A 3 10.40 -22.27 14.16
N PRO A 4 11.22 -22.19 15.23
CA PRO A 4 10.97 -21.18 16.27
C PRO A 4 11.05 -19.76 15.74
N LEU A 5 11.99 -19.49 14.81
CA LEU A 5 12.09 -18.17 14.24
C LEU A 5 10.90 -17.86 13.34
N LEU A 6 10.45 -18.86 12.58
CA LEU A 6 9.28 -18.67 11.73
C LEU A 6 8.05 -18.40 12.58
N ASP A 7 7.93 -19.10 13.68
CA ASP A 7 6.79 -18.90 14.58
C ASP A 7 6.77 -17.49 15.12
N GLU A 8 7.94 -16.98 15.50
CA GLU A 8 8.01 -15.61 16.00
C GLU A 8 7.62 -14.61 14.92
N GLY A 9 8.09 -14.85 13.69
CA GLY A 9 7.74 -13.98 12.58
C GLY A 9 6.26 -14.00 12.29
N TRP A 10 5.66 -15.19 12.34
CA TRP A 10 4.23 -15.32 12.11
C TRP A 10 3.43 -14.54 13.14
N GLU A 11 3.83 -14.66 14.40
CA GLU A 11 3.10 -13.98 15.46
C GLU A 11 3.20 -12.47 15.35
N ALA A 12 4.31 -11.97 14.81
CA ALA A 12 4.50 -10.54 14.65
C ALA A 12 3.72 -9.95 13.48
N LEU A 13 3.16 -10.81 12.61
CA LEU A 13 2.48 -10.36 11.40
C LEU A 13 1.04 -10.86 11.39
N PRO A 14 0.14 -10.19 12.15
CA PRO A 14 -1.27 -10.61 12.18
C PRO A 14 -1.88 -10.58 10.80
N VAL A 15 -2.73 -11.55 10.52
CA VAL A 15 -3.41 -11.64 9.23
C VAL A 15 -4.27 -10.40 9.02
N GLY A 16 -4.18 -9.84 7.82
CA GLY A 16 -4.99 -8.70 7.44
C GLY A 16 -4.50 -7.37 7.97
N LYS A 17 -3.30 -7.33 8.55
CA LYS A 17 -2.76 -6.08 9.08
C LYS A 17 -1.65 -5.55 8.19
N GLY A 18 -1.79 -4.29 7.77
CA GLY A 18 -0.75 -3.58 7.05
C GLY A 18 0.17 -2.85 7.99
N GLU A 19 1.10 -2.11 7.42
CA GLU A 19 2.11 -1.40 8.20
C GLU A 19 2.42 -0.05 7.57
N VAL A 20 2.46 1.00 8.41
CA VAL A 20 2.86 2.33 7.94
C VAL A 20 4.38 2.40 8.00
N LEU A 21 5.00 2.67 6.86
CA LEU A 21 6.45 2.72 6.74
C LEU A 21 6.99 4.14 6.68
N ARG A 22 6.16 5.10 6.32
CA ARG A 22 6.52 6.50 6.23
C ARG A 22 5.26 7.34 6.40
N THR A 23 5.36 8.48 7.08
CA THR A 23 4.20 9.35 7.28
C THR A 23 4.36 10.66 6.54
N GLY A 24 3.26 11.18 6.06
CA GLY A 24 3.15 12.47 5.37
C GLY A 24 1.69 12.77 5.12
N ASP A 25 1.38 14.01 4.80
CA ASP A 25 -0.02 14.43 4.71
C ASP A 25 -0.49 14.74 3.30
N ASP A 26 0.39 14.65 2.30
CA ASP A 26 0.04 15.13 0.96
C ASP A 26 -0.53 14.04 0.07
N VAL A 27 -0.06 12.80 0.22
CA VAL A 27 -0.54 11.69 -0.58
C VAL A 27 -0.37 10.39 0.20
N LEU A 28 -1.32 9.48 0.02
CA LEU A 28 -1.24 8.13 0.59
C LEU A 28 -0.83 7.16 -0.51
N MET A 29 0.30 6.50 -0.32
CA MET A 29 0.80 5.49 -1.25
C MET A 29 0.66 4.13 -0.58
N VAL A 30 -0.09 3.23 -1.22
CA VAL A 30 -0.32 1.89 -0.71
C VAL A 30 0.33 0.91 -1.65
N GLY A 31 1.37 0.24 -1.17
CA GLY A 31 2.10 -0.73 -1.96
C GLY A 31 1.77 -2.15 -1.57
N TYR A 32 1.83 -3.05 -2.55
CA TYR A 32 1.58 -4.46 -2.32
C TYR A 32 2.73 -5.26 -2.93
N GLY A 33 3.24 -6.21 -2.16
CA GLY A 33 4.28 -7.10 -2.63
C GLY A 33 5.60 -6.38 -2.87
N THR A 34 6.21 -6.63 -4.02
CA THR A 34 7.51 -6.07 -4.33
C THR A 34 7.46 -4.57 -4.61
N MET A 35 6.27 -3.98 -4.70
CA MET A 35 6.15 -2.56 -5.01
C MET A 35 6.29 -1.65 -3.79
N VAL A 36 6.45 -2.23 -2.61
CA VAL A 36 6.63 -1.43 -1.39
C VAL A 36 7.95 -0.66 -1.43
N SER A 37 9.04 -1.32 -1.84
CA SER A 37 10.34 -0.66 -1.91
C SER A 37 10.36 0.47 -2.94
N PRO A 38 9.86 0.28 -4.17
CA PRO A 38 9.72 1.41 -5.10
C PRO A 38 8.85 2.53 -4.56
N ALA A 39 7.81 2.21 -3.79
CA ALA A 39 6.95 3.23 -3.21
C ALA A 39 7.74 4.10 -2.23
N LEU A 40 8.58 3.48 -1.40
CA LEU A 40 9.42 4.23 -0.47
C LEU A 40 10.42 5.11 -1.21
N GLN A 41 11.01 4.61 -2.29
CA GLN A 41 11.93 5.41 -3.09
C GLN A 41 11.21 6.60 -3.72
N ALA A 42 10.02 6.38 -4.24
CA ALA A 42 9.22 7.46 -4.82
C ALA A 42 8.88 8.50 -3.76
N ALA A 43 8.56 8.06 -2.55
CA ALA A 43 8.24 8.99 -1.47
C ALA A 43 9.42 9.88 -1.13
N GLU A 44 10.64 9.34 -1.17
CA GLU A 44 11.83 10.16 -0.92
C GLU A 44 12.02 11.20 -2.01
N ILE A 45 11.80 10.81 -3.26
CA ILE A 45 11.93 11.75 -4.37
C ILE A 45 10.87 12.85 -4.25
N LEU A 46 9.64 12.49 -3.90
CA LEU A 46 8.58 13.46 -3.71
C LEU A 46 8.91 14.43 -2.59
N SER A 47 9.53 13.95 -1.53
CA SER A 47 9.91 14.81 -0.41
C SER A 47 10.90 15.88 -0.85
N GLU A 48 11.79 15.56 -1.79
CA GLU A 48 12.71 16.54 -2.32
C GLU A 48 11.99 17.66 -3.07
N HIS A 49 10.78 17.40 -3.52
CA HIS A 49 9.94 18.39 -4.21
C HIS A 49 8.87 18.99 -3.31
N GLY A 50 8.98 18.78 -2.00
CA GLY A 50 8.05 19.38 -1.06
C GLY A 50 6.75 18.61 -0.87
N ILE A 51 6.67 17.37 -1.36
CA ILE A 51 5.47 16.55 -1.24
C ILE A 51 5.75 15.42 -0.27
N GLU A 52 4.98 15.36 0.81
CA GLU A 52 5.20 14.36 1.85
C GLU A 52 4.16 13.26 1.74
N ALA A 53 4.65 12.03 1.60
CA ALA A 53 3.79 10.87 1.40
C ALA A 53 3.75 9.99 2.62
N THR A 54 2.57 9.45 2.90
CA THR A 54 2.42 8.31 3.78
C THR A 54 2.56 7.06 2.92
N VAL A 55 3.41 6.12 3.33
CA VAL A 55 3.60 4.86 2.61
C VAL A 55 3.15 3.73 3.50
N VAL A 56 2.25 2.91 2.96
CA VAL A 56 1.69 1.76 3.66
C VAL A 56 2.06 0.50 2.91
N ASN A 57 2.59 -0.48 3.62
CA ASN A 57 2.71 -1.85 3.12
C ASN A 57 1.41 -2.57 3.45
N ALA A 58 0.60 -2.83 2.43
CA ALA A 58 -0.71 -3.45 2.65
C ALA A 58 -0.60 -4.88 3.13
N ARG A 59 0.42 -5.60 2.70
CA ARG A 59 0.71 -7.00 3.02
C ARG A 59 -0.34 -7.98 2.54
N PHE A 60 -1.62 -7.64 2.66
CA PHE A 60 -2.73 -8.52 2.32
C PHE A 60 -3.71 -7.81 1.41
N VAL A 61 -4.27 -8.55 0.46
CA VAL A 61 -5.36 -8.06 -0.38
C VAL A 61 -6.70 -8.52 0.19
N LYS A 62 -6.74 -9.74 0.69
CA LYS A 62 -7.93 -10.34 1.28
C LYS A 62 -7.55 -11.03 2.57
N PRO A 63 -7.88 -10.44 3.69
CA PRO A 63 -8.59 -9.16 3.84
C PRO A 63 -7.64 -7.97 3.74
N LEU A 64 -8.11 -6.89 3.13
CA LEU A 64 -7.39 -5.62 3.13
C LEU A 64 -7.55 -4.97 4.52
N ASP A 65 -6.48 -4.32 4.98
CA ASP A 65 -6.53 -3.66 6.29
C ASP A 65 -7.27 -2.34 6.18
N GLU A 66 -8.59 -2.42 6.18
CA GLU A 66 -9.43 -1.24 6.03
C GLU A 66 -9.34 -0.31 7.24
N ALA A 67 -9.15 -0.88 8.42
CA ALA A 67 -9.02 -0.07 9.64
C ALA A 67 -7.81 0.85 9.59
N LEU A 68 -6.76 0.44 8.88
CA LEU A 68 -5.58 1.27 8.70
C LEU A 68 -5.73 2.22 7.52
N ILE A 69 -6.19 1.71 6.38
CA ILE A 69 -6.13 2.44 5.12
C ILE A 69 -7.24 3.47 5.01
N MET A 70 -8.47 3.15 5.42
CA MET A 70 -9.61 4.04 5.22
C MET A 70 -9.47 5.37 5.97
N PRO A 71 -9.08 5.40 7.25
CA PRO A 71 -8.90 6.70 7.93
C PRO A 71 -7.80 7.52 7.30
N LEU A 72 -6.70 6.88 6.84
CA LEU A 72 -5.63 7.60 6.18
C LEU A 72 -6.11 8.21 4.86
N ALA A 73 -6.88 7.46 4.08
CA ALA A 73 -7.41 7.96 2.83
C ALA A 73 -8.35 9.15 3.04
N ARG A 74 -9.19 9.08 4.08
CA ARG A 74 -10.08 10.20 4.38
C ARG A 74 -9.30 11.45 4.76
N ARG A 75 -8.28 11.29 5.60
CA ARG A 75 -7.52 12.42 6.11
C ARG A 75 -6.66 13.05 5.02
N ILE A 76 -5.99 12.20 4.24
CA ILE A 76 -5.02 12.68 3.25
C ILE A 76 -5.72 13.14 1.97
N GLY A 77 -6.73 12.40 1.53
CA GLY A 77 -7.56 12.82 0.41
C GLY A 77 -7.03 12.51 -0.98
N LYS A 78 -5.88 11.82 -1.10
CA LYS A 78 -5.32 11.39 -2.37
C LYS A 78 -4.65 10.05 -2.16
N VAL A 79 -4.94 9.09 -3.03
CA VAL A 79 -4.46 7.72 -2.87
C VAL A 79 -3.76 7.27 -4.15
N VAL A 80 -2.60 6.64 -3.99
CA VAL A 80 -1.89 5.98 -5.08
C VAL A 80 -1.68 4.54 -4.67
N THR A 81 -2.10 3.59 -5.52
CA THR A 81 -1.83 2.19 -5.29
C THR A 81 -0.75 1.70 -6.24
N LEU A 82 0.16 0.88 -5.73
CA LEU A 82 1.27 0.33 -6.51
C LEU A 82 1.24 -1.18 -6.41
N GLU A 83 1.21 -1.84 -7.56
CA GLU A 83 1.19 -3.30 -7.64
C GLU A 83 1.96 -3.76 -8.86
N GLU A 84 2.34 -5.03 -8.88
CA GLU A 84 2.95 -5.60 -10.08
C GLU A 84 1.90 -5.73 -11.17
N GLY A 85 2.30 -5.42 -12.41
CA GLY A 85 1.36 -5.48 -13.52
C GLY A 85 0.78 -6.86 -13.75
N CYS A 86 1.51 -7.90 -13.38
CA CYS A 86 1.02 -9.26 -13.54
C CYS A 86 -0.20 -9.55 -12.67
N LEU A 87 -0.47 -8.73 -11.66
CA LEU A 87 -1.66 -8.89 -10.83
C LEU A 87 -2.91 -8.34 -11.49
N GLN A 88 -2.75 -7.68 -12.63
CA GLN A 88 -3.86 -7.23 -13.48
C GLN A 88 -4.85 -6.32 -12.74
N GLY A 89 -4.33 -5.48 -11.87
CA GLY A 89 -5.15 -4.51 -11.18
C GLY A 89 -5.91 -5.06 -9.99
N GLY A 90 -5.65 -6.31 -9.58
CA GLY A 90 -6.41 -6.91 -8.48
C GLY A 90 -6.26 -6.17 -7.18
N PHE A 91 -5.06 -5.73 -6.85
CA PHE A 91 -4.85 -4.98 -5.62
C PHE A 91 -5.52 -3.61 -5.68
N GLY A 92 -5.29 -2.86 -6.76
CA GLY A 92 -5.90 -1.55 -6.91
C GLY A 92 -7.40 -1.61 -6.89
N SER A 93 -7.98 -2.63 -7.53
CA SER A 93 -9.43 -2.82 -7.51
C SER A 93 -9.94 -3.08 -6.11
N ALA A 94 -9.22 -3.90 -5.32
CA ALA A 94 -9.63 -4.19 -3.95
C ALA A 94 -9.63 -2.92 -3.10
N VAL A 95 -8.60 -2.08 -3.26
CA VAL A 95 -8.53 -0.81 -2.53
C VAL A 95 -9.70 0.09 -2.93
N MET A 96 -9.98 0.19 -4.22
CA MET A 96 -11.06 1.05 -4.70
C MET A 96 -12.42 0.57 -4.20
N GLU A 97 -12.64 -0.75 -4.20
CA GLU A 97 -13.89 -1.29 -3.68
C GLU A 97 -14.06 -0.97 -2.20
N SER A 98 -12.98 -1.12 -1.43
CA SER A 98 -13.03 -0.80 -0.01
C SER A 98 -13.34 0.66 0.23
N LEU A 99 -12.74 1.55 -0.56
CA LEU A 99 -13.03 2.98 -0.44
C LEU A 99 -14.49 3.26 -0.74
N MET A 100 -15.03 2.66 -1.80
CA MET A 100 -16.43 2.86 -2.14
C MET A 100 -17.36 2.34 -1.06
N ASP A 101 -17.07 1.16 -0.53
CA ASP A 101 -17.90 0.56 0.51
C ASP A 101 -17.87 1.40 1.78
N ALA A 102 -16.75 2.03 2.07
CA ALA A 102 -16.60 2.88 3.26
C ALA A 102 -17.12 4.29 3.04
N GLY A 103 -17.57 4.61 1.84
CA GLY A 103 -18.05 5.96 1.53
C GLY A 103 -16.95 6.99 1.43
N VAL A 104 -15.72 6.57 1.12
CA VAL A 104 -14.58 7.47 1.00
C VAL A 104 -14.44 7.85 -0.47
N CYS A 105 -14.76 9.11 -0.79
CA CYS A 105 -14.69 9.62 -2.17
C CYS A 105 -13.43 10.45 -2.32
N VAL A 106 -12.35 9.83 -2.81
CA VAL A 106 -11.08 10.50 -3.02
C VAL A 106 -10.48 10.06 -4.34
N PRO A 107 -9.65 10.90 -4.98
CA PRO A 107 -8.96 10.47 -6.19
C PRO A 107 -8.02 9.31 -5.91
N VAL A 108 -8.02 8.34 -6.82
CA VAL A 108 -7.13 7.18 -6.73
C VAL A 108 -6.37 7.03 -8.03
N LYS A 109 -5.05 6.97 -7.93
CA LYS A 109 -4.19 6.67 -9.07
C LYS A 109 -3.67 5.25 -8.88
N ARG A 110 -3.89 4.41 -9.89
CA ARG A 110 -3.44 3.02 -9.85
C ARG A 110 -2.21 2.89 -10.74
N ILE A 111 -1.13 2.37 -10.18
CA ILE A 111 0.12 2.16 -10.89
C ILE A 111 0.45 0.69 -10.88
N GLY A 112 0.52 0.09 -12.06
CA GLY A 112 0.94 -1.30 -12.22
C GLY A 112 2.23 -1.32 -13.03
N ILE A 113 3.24 -2.01 -12.53
CA ILE A 113 4.53 -2.09 -13.21
C ILE A 113 4.58 -3.42 -13.96
N PRO A 114 4.71 -3.39 -15.29
CA PRO A 114 4.75 -4.65 -16.06
C PRO A 114 5.97 -5.47 -15.73
N ASP A 115 5.80 -6.81 -15.76
CA ASP A 115 6.90 -7.72 -15.54
C ASP A 115 8.03 -7.53 -16.54
N VAL A 116 7.67 -7.14 -17.75
CA VAL A 116 8.68 -7.03 -18.81
C VAL A 116 9.76 -6.00 -18.49
N LEU A 117 9.50 -5.10 -17.54
CA LEU A 117 10.49 -4.11 -17.16
C LEU A 117 11.58 -4.69 -16.27
N VAL A 118 11.38 -5.89 -15.78
CA VAL A 118 12.34 -6.52 -14.89
C VAL A 118 13.51 -7.11 -15.67
N ASP A 119 13.31 -7.41 -16.92
CA ASP A 119 14.38 -7.95 -17.75
C ASP A 119 15.48 -6.89 -18.00
#